data_220e395ce4451b35ce85efd4fdc87cfd
#
_entry.id   220e395ce4451b35ce85efd4fdc87cfd
#
_cell.length_a   1.000
_cell.length_b   1.000
_cell.length_c   1.000
_cell.angle_alpha   90.00
_cell.angle_beta   90.00
_cell.angle_gamma   90.00
#
_symmetry.space_group_name_H-M   'P 1'
#
loop_
_entity.id
_entity.type
_entity.pdbx_description
1 polymer ?
#
loop_
_entity_poly.entity_id
_entity_poly.type
_entity_poly.pdbx_seq_one_letter_code
_entity_poly.pdbx_strand_id
1 'polypeptide(L)'
;MSSLSRARVARRIAAGAAYGGGGIGLVGAAAVGVVLAEVQLAKRHVGNGHAHAPRADGLYGYAYAVQDGPPLRLTMLGDSTAAGQGVHRARQTPGALLASGLAAVAERPVEMYNVALPGAQSDDLDRQVAVALADTSRVPDVCVIMIGANDVTHRMPPTRSVRHLSAAVRRLRTAGAEVVVGTCPDLGTVEQVQQPLRWLARRASRQLAAAQTIGTVEQGGRTVSLGDLLGPEFEANPRELFGPDNYHPSAEGYATAAMAVLPTVCAALGLWPAEEERPDVSRREGFLPVARAAAEAASEPGTEVTAAMPTGPRGPWALLKRRRRRRVPATDPAPAPTPSA
;
A
#
# COMPACT_ATOMS: atom_id res chain seq x y z
N MET A 1 -48.73 41.49 -23.14
CA MET A 1 -47.76 41.28 -22.02
C MET A 1 -46.44 41.91 -22.39
N SER A 2 -46.12 42.99 -21.75
CA SER A 2 -45.15 44.00 -22.17
C SER A 2 -43.68 43.53 -22.02
N SER A 3 -42.83 43.99 -22.94
CA SER A 3 -41.36 43.76 -22.98
C SER A 3 -40.63 44.08 -21.65
N LEU A 4 -41.23 44.97 -20.84
CA LEU A 4 -40.74 45.35 -19.53
C LEU A 4 -40.75 44.21 -18.46
N SER A 5 -41.62 43.23 -18.59
CA SER A 5 -41.67 42.09 -17.66
C SER A 5 -40.56 41.07 -17.92
N ARG A 6 -40.18 40.85 -19.18
CA ARG A 6 -39.09 39.95 -19.57
C ARG A 6 -37.72 40.48 -19.16
N ALA A 7 -37.50 41.78 -19.27
CA ALA A 7 -36.24 42.43 -18.84
C ALA A 7 -36.04 42.35 -17.31
N ARG A 8 -37.14 42.47 -16.49
CA ARG A 8 -37.05 42.30 -15.05
C ARG A 8 -36.74 40.86 -14.61
N VAL A 9 -37.34 39.88 -15.29
CA VAL A 9 -37.05 38.45 -15.02
C VAL A 9 -35.61 38.10 -15.41
N ALA A 10 -35.16 38.57 -16.58
CA ALA A 10 -33.77 38.35 -17.02
C ALA A 10 -32.76 39.00 -16.07
N ARG A 11 -33.02 40.21 -15.55
CA ARG A 11 -32.15 40.84 -14.51
C ARG A 11 -32.14 40.06 -13.19
N ARG A 12 -33.28 39.52 -12.74
CA ARG A 12 -33.33 38.69 -11.51
C ARG A 12 -32.59 37.37 -11.68
N ILE A 13 -32.68 36.72 -12.86
CA ILE A 13 -31.91 35.51 -13.17
C ILE A 13 -30.40 35.83 -13.24
N ALA A 14 -30.00 36.91 -13.89
CA ALA A 14 -28.61 37.35 -13.98
C ALA A 14 -28.03 37.76 -12.60
N ALA A 15 -28.84 38.46 -11.76
CA ALA A 15 -28.43 38.73 -10.38
C ALA A 15 -28.32 37.46 -9.54
N GLY A 16 -29.27 36.53 -9.63
CA GLY A 16 -29.23 35.23 -8.97
C GLY A 16 -27.99 34.39 -9.38
N ALA A 17 -27.66 34.40 -10.67
CA ALA A 17 -26.46 33.73 -11.18
C ALA A 17 -25.17 34.42 -10.72
N ALA A 18 -25.11 35.73 -10.68
CA ALA A 18 -23.95 36.50 -10.21
C ALA A 18 -23.75 36.35 -8.70
N TYR A 19 -24.81 36.39 -7.90
CA TYR A 19 -24.71 36.20 -6.43
C TYR A 19 -24.56 34.72 -6.06
N GLY A 20 -25.22 33.79 -6.76
CA GLY A 20 -25.10 32.36 -6.51
C GLY A 20 -23.74 31.81 -6.94
N GLY A 21 -23.26 32.19 -8.11
CA GLY A 21 -21.93 31.77 -8.61
C GLY A 21 -20.78 32.40 -7.80
N GLY A 22 -20.91 33.68 -7.38
CA GLY A 22 -19.94 34.34 -6.53
C GLY A 22 -19.86 33.73 -5.12
N GLY A 23 -21.01 33.33 -4.53
CA GLY A 23 -21.06 32.68 -3.23
C GLY A 23 -20.37 31.31 -3.22
N ILE A 24 -20.62 30.48 -4.22
CA ILE A 24 -19.98 29.17 -4.37
C ILE A 24 -18.46 29.34 -4.62
N GLY A 25 -18.06 30.33 -5.41
CA GLY A 25 -16.65 30.65 -5.66
C GLY A 25 -15.93 31.12 -4.40
N LEU A 26 -16.55 31.96 -3.57
CA LEU A 26 -15.97 32.44 -2.29
C LEU A 26 -15.88 31.31 -1.27
N VAL A 27 -16.89 30.46 -1.11
CA VAL A 27 -16.87 29.31 -0.21
C VAL A 27 -15.80 28.30 -0.66
N GLY A 28 -15.69 28.06 -1.98
CA GLY A 28 -14.63 27.21 -2.52
C GLY A 28 -13.23 27.77 -2.28
N ALA A 29 -13.02 29.06 -2.49
CA ALA A 29 -11.75 29.76 -2.23
C ALA A 29 -11.39 29.75 -0.74
N ALA A 30 -12.37 29.96 0.14
CA ALA A 30 -12.17 29.89 1.59
C ALA A 30 -11.79 28.47 2.03
N ALA A 31 -12.45 27.45 1.52
CA ALA A 31 -12.14 26.04 1.82
C ALA A 31 -10.71 25.69 1.37
N VAL A 32 -10.30 26.09 0.16
CA VAL A 32 -8.93 25.91 -0.33
C VAL A 32 -7.95 26.67 0.55
N GLY A 33 -8.26 27.92 0.94
CA GLY A 33 -7.43 28.71 1.84
C GLY A 33 -7.20 28.05 3.19
N VAL A 34 -8.25 27.49 3.79
CA VAL A 34 -8.16 26.71 5.05
C VAL A 34 -7.24 25.51 4.89
N VAL A 35 -7.44 24.69 3.84
CA VAL A 35 -6.58 23.51 3.58
C VAL A 35 -5.12 23.92 3.39
N LEU A 36 -4.85 25.00 2.65
CA LEU A 36 -3.47 25.50 2.46
C LEU A 36 -2.86 26.00 3.78
N ALA A 37 -3.63 26.69 4.61
CA ALA A 37 -3.18 27.11 5.93
C ALA A 37 -2.88 25.92 6.84
N GLU A 38 -3.72 24.89 6.83
CA GLU A 38 -3.49 23.64 7.58
C GLU A 38 -2.25 22.90 7.11
N VAL A 39 -1.99 22.82 5.80
CA VAL A 39 -0.74 22.25 5.25
C VAL A 39 0.48 23.00 5.79
N GLN A 40 0.43 24.33 5.84
CA GLN A 40 1.54 25.11 6.37
C GLN A 40 1.71 24.94 7.89
N LEU A 41 0.61 24.85 8.62
CA LEU A 41 0.64 24.60 10.06
C LEU A 41 1.17 23.19 10.36
N ALA A 42 0.70 22.17 9.66
CA ALA A 42 1.18 20.81 9.79
C ALA A 42 2.69 20.71 9.52
N LYS A 43 3.19 21.35 8.45
CA LYS A 43 4.63 21.43 8.16
C LYS A 43 5.47 22.09 9.26
N ARG A 44 4.88 23.02 10.02
CA ARG A 44 5.57 23.67 11.15
C ARG A 44 5.57 22.83 12.42
N HIS A 45 4.54 22.00 12.61
CA HIS A 45 4.38 21.16 13.80
C HIS A 45 5.01 19.77 13.64
N VAL A 46 5.01 19.23 12.41
CA VAL A 46 5.83 18.08 12.06
C VAL A 46 7.27 18.59 12.08
N GLY A 47 8.03 18.21 13.11
CA GLY A 47 9.41 18.63 13.26
C GLY A 47 10.18 18.40 11.95
N ASN A 48 11.09 19.31 11.64
CA ASN A 48 12.00 19.12 10.52
C ASN A 48 12.79 17.83 10.80
N GLY A 49 12.34 16.71 10.29
CA GLY A 49 12.92 15.38 10.49
C GLY A 49 14.37 15.27 9.98
N HIS A 50 15.24 16.15 10.46
CA HIS A 50 16.67 16.21 10.13
C HIS A 50 17.48 15.11 10.82
N ALA A 51 16.86 14.33 11.72
CA ALA A 51 17.53 13.16 12.25
C ALA A 51 17.67 12.12 11.14
N HIS A 52 18.90 11.86 10.74
CA HIS A 52 19.20 10.80 9.78
C HIS A 52 18.78 9.46 10.39
N ALA A 53 18.13 8.63 9.61
CA ALA A 53 17.84 7.26 10.00
C ALA A 53 19.18 6.54 10.30
N PRO A 54 19.30 5.83 11.43
CA PRO A 54 20.55 5.14 11.77
C PRO A 54 20.79 4.00 10.78
N ARG A 55 22.02 3.85 10.31
CA ARG A 55 22.40 2.71 9.45
C ARG A 55 22.28 1.42 10.23
N ALA A 56 21.54 0.47 9.67
CA ALA A 56 21.24 -0.82 10.28
C ALA A 56 21.69 -1.99 9.39
N ASP A 57 22.41 -1.72 8.30
CA ASP A 57 22.95 -2.76 7.42
C ASP A 57 23.89 -3.69 8.20
N GLY A 58 23.81 -4.99 7.91
CA GLY A 58 24.68 -5.96 8.54
C GLY A 58 24.04 -7.33 8.76
N LEU A 59 24.76 -8.18 9.50
CA LEU A 59 24.35 -9.54 9.81
C LEU A 59 23.60 -9.59 11.16
N TYR A 60 22.44 -10.24 11.15
CA TYR A 60 21.58 -10.48 12.30
C TYR A 60 21.48 -11.97 12.59
N GLY A 61 21.18 -12.34 13.83
CA GLY A 61 21.05 -13.74 14.21
C GLY A 61 22.40 -14.48 14.26
N TYR A 62 23.46 -13.84 14.75
CA TYR A 62 24.81 -14.43 14.83
C TYR A 62 24.85 -15.75 15.59
N ALA A 63 23.94 -15.95 16.54
CA ALA A 63 23.85 -17.20 17.30
C ALA A 63 23.51 -18.42 16.40
N TYR A 64 22.93 -18.20 15.25
CA TYR A 64 22.58 -19.24 14.27
C TYR A 64 23.66 -19.46 13.19
N ALA A 65 24.80 -18.76 13.27
CA ALA A 65 25.87 -18.87 12.27
C ALA A 65 26.61 -20.23 12.25
N VAL A 66 26.32 -21.08 13.22
CA VAL A 66 26.88 -22.45 13.32
C VAL A 66 26.15 -23.45 12.40
N GLN A 67 24.97 -23.07 11.90
CA GLN A 67 24.18 -23.92 11.00
C GLN A 67 24.69 -23.79 9.56
N ASP A 68 24.73 -24.90 8.84
CA ASP A 68 25.18 -24.94 7.45
C ASP A 68 24.26 -24.17 6.51
N GLY A 69 24.79 -23.21 5.82
CA GLY A 69 24.11 -22.49 4.74
C GLY A 69 24.41 -20.98 4.70
N PRO A 70 24.25 -20.35 3.54
CA PRO A 70 24.45 -18.90 3.41
C PRO A 70 23.37 -18.16 4.20
N PRO A 71 23.66 -16.94 4.70
CA PRO A 71 22.66 -16.08 5.31
C PRO A 71 21.48 -15.82 4.36
N LEU A 72 20.27 -15.68 4.93
CA LEU A 72 19.15 -15.12 4.17
C LEU A 72 19.42 -13.64 3.91
N ARG A 73 19.04 -13.15 2.72
CA ARG A 73 19.24 -11.76 2.31
C ARG A 73 17.92 -11.02 2.34
N LEU A 74 17.80 -10.06 3.25
CA LEU A 74 16.66 -9.16 3.37
C LEU A 74 17.05 -7.78 2.87
N THR A 75 16.32 -7.23 1.90
CA THR A 75 16.52 -5.85 1.46
C THR A 75 15.30 -5.00 1.75
N MET A 76 15.55 -3.84 2.39
CA MET A 76 14.53 -2.82 2.64
C MET A 76 14.55 -1.77 1.54
N LEU A 77 13.38 -1.43 1.01
CA LEU A 77 13.17 -0.36 0.03
C LEU A 77 12.04 0.56 0.50
N GLY A 78 12.03 1.78 0.04
CA GLY A 78 10.94 2.70 0.30
C GLY A 78 11.39 4.09 0.73
N ASP A 79 10.63 4.68 1.64
CA ASP A 79 10.82 6.04 2.11
C ASP A 79 11.48 6.11 3.51
N SER A 80 11.24 7.22 4.23
CA SER A 80 11.75 7.44 5.58
C SER A 80 11.30 6.38 6.58
N THR A 81 10.10 5.81 6.41
CA THR A 81 9.60 4.73 7.27
C THR A 81 10.42 3.46 7.09
N ALA A 82 10.69 3.06 5.85
CA ALA A 82 11.55 1.92 5.55
C ALA A 82 13.02 2.15 5.97
N ALA A 83 13.49 3.40 5.89
CA ALA A 83 14.81 3.79 6.36
C ALA A 83 14.95 3.73 7.89
N GLY A 84 13.84 3.82 8.64
CA GLY A 84 13.84 3.84 10.10
C GLY A 84 14.04 5.24 10.69
N GLN A 85 13.52 6.27 10.04
CA GLN A 85 13.53 7.63 10.59
C GLN A 85 12.62 7.70 11.83
N GLY A 86 13.00 8.50 12.83
CA GLY A 86 12.27 8.64 14.09
C GLY A 86 12.91 7.88 15.27
N VAL A 87 13.88 7.00 15.00
CA VAL A 87 14.65 6.29 16.06
C VAL A 87 16.13 6.65 16.00
N HIS A 88 16.84 6.41 17.11
CA HIS A 88 18.24 6.78 17.27
C HIS A 88 19.21 5.59 17.23
N ARG A 89 18.72 4.37 17.39
CA ARG A 89 19.53 3.16 17.44
C ARG A 89 19.22 2.25 16.25
N ALA A 90 20.26 1.73 15.60
CA ALA A 90 20.13 0.82 14.46
C ALA A 90 19.16 -0.34 14.71
N ARG A 91 19.23 -0.94 15.91
CA ARG A 91 18.37 -2.08 16.29
C ARG A 91 16.87 -1.74 16.45
N GLN A 92 16.51 -0.45 16.43
CA GLN A 92 15.12 0.01 16.52
C GLN A 92 14.50 0.28 15.16
N THR A 93 15.28 0.20 14.08
CA THR A 93 14.77 0.38 12.71
C THR A 93 13.94 -0.83 12.29
N PRO A 94 12.94 -0.65 11.41
CA PRO A 94 12.10 -1.74 10.94
C PRO A 94 12.90 -2.85 10.25
N GLY A 95 13.94 -2.50 9.48
CA GLY A 95 14.83 -3.48 8.84
C GLY A 95 15.56 -4.36 9.84
N ALA A 96 16.14 -3.76 10.89
CA ALA A 96 16.83 -4.50 11.96
C ALA A 96 15.88 -5.43 12.74
N LEU A 97 14.67 -4.94 13.03
CA LEU A 97 13.65 -5.72 13.74
C LEU A 97 13.17 -6.90 12.90
N LEU A 98 12.89 -6.68 11.61
CA LEU A 98 12.54 -7.74 10.68
C LEU A 98 13.66 -8.75 10.49
N ALA A 99 14.91 -8.29 10.32
CA ALA A 99 16.05 -9.18 10.17
C ALA A 99 16.28 -10.04 11.42
N SER A 100 16.14 -9.44 12.62
CA SER A 100 16.29 -10.17 13.88
C SER A 100 15.16 -11.20 14.06
N GLY A 101 13.91 -10.81 13.77
CA GLY A 101 12.76 -11.72 13.86
C GLY A 101 12.84 -12.84 12.83
N LEU A 102 13.19 -12.52 11.59
CA LEU A 102 13.37 -13.51 10.53
C LEU A 102 14.49 -14.51 10.87
N ALA A 103 15.62 -14.02 11.41
CA ALA A 103 16.72 -14.90 11.84
C ALA A 103 16.28 -15.87 12.93
N ALA A 104 15.44 -15.42 13.87
CA ALA A 104 14.92 -16.27 14.95
C ALA A 104 13.94 -17.34 14.41
N VAL A 105 13.07 -16.99 13.45
CA VAL A 105 12.12 -17.94 12.87
C VAL A 105 12.79 -18.92 11.93
N ALA A 106 13.75 -18.45 11.13
CA ALA A 106 14.46 -19.28 10.17
C ALA A 106 15.60 -20.11 10.80
N GLU A 107 15.95 -19.82 12.06
CA GLU A 107 17.15 -20.35 12.73
C GLU A 107 18.43 -20.21 11.89
N ARG A 108 18.51 -19.13 11.09
CA ARG A 108 19.60 -18.81 10.17
C ARG A 108 19.99 -17.34 10.28
N PRO A 109 21.27 -16.99 10.05
CA PRO A 109 21.65 -15.59 9.93
C PRO A 109 20.91 -14.89 8.81
N VAL A 110 20.64 -13.61 9.02
CA VAL A 110 20.01 -12.72 8.01
C VAL A 110 20.95 -11.56 7.72
N GLU A 111 21.38 -11.41 6.48
CA GLU A 111 22.09 -10.25 5.99
C GLU A 111 21.08 -9.21 5.53
N MET A 112 20.99 -8.09 6.25
CA MET A 112 20.06 -7.00 5.95
C MET A 112 20.77 -5.86 5.24
N TYR A 113 20.18 -5.38 4.15
CA TYR A 113 20.63 -4.22 3.40
C TYR A 113 19.47 -3.24 3.20
N ASN A 114 19.70 -1.95 3.44
CA ASN A 114 18.66 -0.93 3.34
C ASN A 114 19.01 0.10 2.27
N VAL A 115 18.21 0.14 1.20
CA VAL A 115 18.35 1.10 0.10
C VAL A 115 17.25 2.17 0.12
N ALA A 116 16.39 2.16 1.14
CA ALA A 116 15.34 3.16 1.32
C ALA A 116 15.93 4.56 1.52
N LEU A 117 15.23 5.57 1.03
CA LEU A 117 15.66 6.97 1.10
C LEU A 117 14.57 7.83 1.75
N PRO A 118 14.89 8.57 2.83
CA PRO A 118 13.96 9.55 3.36
C PRO A 118 13.47 10.52 2.30
N GLY A 119 12.15 10.76 2.28
CA GLY A 119 11.52 11.63 1.29
C GLY A 119 11.18 10.96 -0.05
N ALA A 120 11.60 9.72 -0.28
CA ALA A 120 11.35 9.01 -1.53
C ALA A 120 9.86 8.88 -1.85
N GLN A 121 9.53 8.98 -3.12
CA GLN A 121 8.23 8.69 -3.70
C GLN A 121 8.30 7.38 -4.49
N SER A 122 7.17 6.88 -4.97
CA SER A 122 7.11 5.60 -5.69
C SER A 122 7.98 5.58 -6.96
N ASP A 123 8.24 6.71 -7.60
CA ASP A 123 9.12 6.79 -8.77
C ASP A 123 10.62 6.62 -8.42
N ASP A 124 11.02 6.87 -7.18
CA ASP A 124 12.38 6.59 -6.70
C ASP A 124 12.67 5.08 -6.56
N LEU A 125 11.63 4.24 -6.52
CA LEU A 125 11.79 2.78 -6.47
C LEU A 125 12.59 2.23 -7.66
N ASP A 126 12.51 2.84 -8.83
CA ASP A 126 13.30 2.40 -10.00
C ASP A 126 14.80 2.40 -9.71
N ARG A 127 15.29 3.45 -9.05
CA ARG A 127 16.69 3.57 -8.64
C ARG A 127 17.01 2.63 -7.47
N GLN A 128 16.13 2.52 -6.49
CA GLN A 128 16.34 1.64 -5.33
C GLN A 128 16.43 0.17 -5.77
N VAL A 129 15.56 -0.27 -6.67
CA VAL A 129 15.61 -1.62 -7.25
C VAL A 129 16.90 -1.83 -8.06
N ALA A 130 17.36 -0.82 -8.80
CA ALA A 130 18.63 -0.94 -9.51
C ALA A 130 19.83 -1.13 -8.56
N VAL A 131 19.82 -0.45 -7.40
CA VAL A 131 20.84 -0.64 -6.36
C VAL A 131 20.70 -2.02 -5.69
N ALA A 132 19.48 -2.43 -5.34
CA ALA A 132 19.23 -3.73 -4.72
C ALA A 132 19.63 -4.93 -5.59
N LEU A 133 19.57 -4.77 -6.91
CA LEU A 133 19.91 -5.81 -7.90
C LEU A 133 21.26 -5.54 -8.61
N ALA A 134 22.08 -4.63 -8.10
CA ALA A 134 23.35 -4.28 -8.75
C ALA A 134 24.33 -5.46 -8.81
N ASP A 135 24.32 -6.33 -7.81
CA ASP A 135 25.09 -7.57 -7.78
C ASP A 135 24.17 -8.75 -8.09
N THR A 136 24.25 -9.26 -9.32
CA THR A 136 23.44 -10.38 -9.78
C THR A 136 23.80 -11.71 -9.10
N SER A 137 24.94 -11.81 -8.45
CA SER A 137 25.35 -12.99 -7.65
C SER A 137 24.75 -12.98 -6.25
N ARG A 138 24.18 -11.85 -5.83
CA ARG A 138 23.66 -11.61 -4.48
C ARG A 138 22.23 -11.07 -4.49
N VAL A 139 21.38 -11.65 -5.32
CA VAL A 139 19.96 -11.32 -5.35
C VAL A 139 19.35 -11.51 -3.96
N PRO A 140 18.55 -10.56 -3.45
CA PRO A 140 17.83 -10.73 -2.18
C PRO A 140 16.89 -11.93 -2.21
N ASP A 141 16.81 -12.69 -1.10
CA ASP A 141 15.77 -13.72 -0.94
C ASP A 141 14.40 -13.08 -0.73
N VAL A 142 14.37 -11.95 0.01
CA VAL A 142 13.14 -11.19 0.21
C VAL A 142 13.43 -9.68 0.23
N CYS A 143 12.53 -8.94 -0.41
CA CYS A 143 12.48 -7.48 -0.38
C CYS A 143 11.23 -7.01 0.36
N VAL A 144 11.40 -6.07 1.29
CA VAL A 144 10.28 -5.39 1.96
C VAL A 144 10.24 -3.94 1.49
N ILE A 145 9.10 -3.53 0.94
CA ILE A 145 8.88 -2.17 0.44
C ILE A 145 7.88 -1.46 1.35
N MET A 146 8.25 -0.29 1.90
CA MET A 146 7.33 0.58 2.63
C MET A 146 7.38 1.97 2.00
N ILE A 147 6.29 2.36 1.30
CA ILE A 147 6.25 3.61 0.52
C ILE A 147 4.81 4.08 0.33
N GLY A 148 4.64 5.40 0.14
CA GLY A 148 3.36 5.97 -0.23
C GLY A 148 2.99 7.23 0.53
N ALA A 149 3.52 7.44 1.73
CA ALA A 149 3.25 8.65 2.52
C ALA A 149 3.65 9.92 1.75
N ASN A 150 4.82 9.89 1.11
CA ASN A 150 5.30 11.01 0.29
C ASN A 150 4.50 11.17 -1.01
N ASP A 151 4.02 10.10 -1.61
CA ASP A 151 3.14 10.19 -2.78
C ASP A 151 1.87 11.00 -2.46
N VAL A 152 1.24 10.71 -1.31
CA VAL A 152 0.06 11.43 -0.85
C VAL A 152 0.38 12.89 -0.53
N THR A 153 1.43 13.15 0.24
CA THR A 153 1.79 14.52 0.67
C THR A 153 2.26 15.40 -0.49
N HIS A 154 2.88 14.83 -1.51
CA HIS A 154 3.28 15.50 -2.75
C HIS A 154 2.23 15.41 -3.86
N ARG A 155 1.07 14.84 -3.57
CA ARG A 155 -0.08 14.74 -4.50
C ARG A 155 0.26 13.99 -5.79
N MET A 156 1.12 12.97 -5.70
CA MET A 156 1.33 12.09 -6.84
C MET A 156 0.02 11.36 -7.18
N PRO A 157 -0.40 11.32 -8.44
CA PRO A 157 -1.59 10.57 -8.83
C PRO A 157 -1.45 9.09 -8.44
N PRO A 158 -2.44 8.45 -7.79
CA PRO A 158 -2.37 7.04 -7.39
C PRO A 158 -2.03 6.10 -8.53
N THR A 159 -2.52 6.37 -9.74
CA THR A 159 -2.20 5.59 -10.94
C THR A 159 -0.73 5.65 -11.34
N ARG A 160 -0.04 6.77 -11.08
CA ARG A 160 1.40 6.92 -11.30
C ARG A 160 2.17 6.18 -10.23
N SER A 161 1.83 6.38 -8.96
CA SER A 161 2.43 5.70 -7.81
C SER A 161 2.38 4.17 -7.99
N VAL A 162 1.19 3.61 -8.22
CA VAL A 162 1.01 2.16 -8.40
C VAL A 162 1.76 1.62 -9.61
N ARG A 163 1.85 2.37 -10.70
CA ARG A 163 2.62 1.95 -11.87
C ARG A 163 4.10 1.74 -11.55
N HIS A 164 4.72 2.66 -10.80
CA HIS A 164 6.12 2.55 -10.38
C HIS A 164 6.30 1.40 -9.37
N LEU A 165 5.41 1.28 -8.39
CA LEU A 165 5.43 0.18 -7.43
C LEU A 165 5.29 -1.18 -8.14
N SER A 166 4.31 -1.34 -9.02
CA SER A 166 4.11 -2.57 -9.79
C SER A 166 5.32 -2.92 -10.66
N ALA A 167 5.97 -1.92 -11.27
CA ALA A 167 7.19 -2.14 -12.03
C ALA A 167 8.34 -2.61 -11.14
N ALA A 168 8.48 -2.02 -9.93
CA ALA A 168 9.49 -2.41 -8.95
C ALA A 168 9.27 -3.86 -8.49
N VAL A 169 8.03 -4.20 -8.07
CA VAL A 169 7.66 -5.55 -7.64
C VAL A 169 7.95 -6.57 -8.76
N ARG A 170 7.52 -6.29 -9.98
CA ARG A 170 7.78 -7.18 -11.13
C ARG A 170 9.27 -7.41 -11.36
N ARG A 171 10.11 -6.36 -11.30
CA ARG A 171 11.56 -6.49 -11.50
C ARG A 171 12.20 -7.34 -10.42
N LEU A 172 11.84 -7.14 -9.16
CA LEU A 172 12.33 -7.93 -8.02
C LEU A 172 11.90 -9.39 -8.14
N ARG A 173 10.61 -9.63 -8.44
CA ARG A 173 10.08 -10.98 -8.65
C ARG A 173 10.74 -11.69 -9.82
N THR A 174 10.98 -11.00 -10.92
CA THR A 174 11.70 -11.54 -12.09
C THR A 174 13.14 -11.90 -11.77
N ALA A 175 13.79 -11.18 -10.86
CA ALA A 175 15.14 -11.48 -10.38
C ALA A 175 15.16 -12.68 -9.40
N GLY A 176 14.01 -13.17 -8.94
CA GLY A 176 13.90 -14.31 -8.03
C GLY A 176 13.67 -13.94 -6.56
N ALA A 177 13.57 -12.65 -6.24
CA ALA A 177 13.30 -12.20 -4.89
C ALA A 177 11.80 -12.35 -4.53
N GLU A 178 11.50 -12.77 -3.32
CA GLU A 178 10.16 -12.59 -2.75
C GLU A 178 9.94 -11.12 -2.42
N VAL A 179 8.68 -10.63 -2.55
CA VAL A 179 8.38 -9.21 -2.31
C VAL A 179 7.19 -9.07 -1.39
N VAL A 180 7.39 -8.33 -0.30
CA VAL A 180 6.34 -7.94 0.65
C VAL A 180 6.23 -6.41 0.65
N VAL A 181 5.03 -5.90 0.44
CA VAL A 181 4.75 -4.46 0.45
C VAL A 181 3.92 -4.12 1.68
N GLY A 182 4.50 -3.33 2.60
CA GLY A 182 3.72 -2.59 3.58
C GLY A 182 3.06 -1.41 2.86
N THR A 183 1.73 -1.44 2.75
CA THR A 183 1.01 -0.40 2.01
C THR A 183 1.04 0.95 2.71
N CYS A 184 0.65 2.00 2.00
CA CYS A 184 0.62 3.36 2.54
C CYS A 184 -0.08 3.41 3.90
N PRO A 185 0.57 3.95 4.96
CA PRO A 185 -0.04 4.08 6.27
C PRO A 185 -1.21 5.07 6.25
N ASP A 186 -2.12 4.98 7.23
CA ASP A 186 -3.21 5.95 7.37
C ASP A 186 -2.68 7.29 7.88
N LEU A 187 -2.51 8.25 6.97
CA LEU A 187 -2.02 9.59 7.31
C LEU A 187 -3.03 10.42 8.14
N GLY A 188 -4.25 9.92 8.31
CA GLY A 188 -5.23 10.52 9.21
C GLY A 188 -4.98 10.24 10.69
N THR A 189 -4.03 9.37 11.04
CA THR A 189 -3.60 9.12 12.42
C THR A 189 -2.68 10.19 12.98
N VAL A 190 -2.09 11.02 12.12
CA VAL A 190 -1.19 12.11 12.52
C VAL A 190 -1.99 13.22 13.20
N GLU A 191 -1.84 13.36 14.53
CA GLU A 191 -2.64 14.30 15.35
C GLU A 191 -2.45 15.77 14.96
N GLN A 192 -1.25 16.14 14.49
CA GLN A 192 -0.89 17.50 14.09
C GLN A 192 -1.62 17.99 12.84
N VAL A 193 -2.23 17.06 12.10
CA VAL A 193 -3.05 17.37 10.93
C VAL A 193 -4.49 17.59 11.38
N GLN A 194 -5.01 18.82 11.22
CA GLN A 194 -6.37 19.18 11.64
C GLN A 194 -7.40 18.89 10.53
N GLN A 195 -8.69 19.01 10.87
CA GLN A 195 -9.77 18.93 9.88
C GLN A 195 -9.87 20.24 9.07
N PRO A 196 -10.14 20.20 7.76
CA PRO A 196 -10.52 19.02 6.94
C PRO A 196 -9.34 18.26 6.33
N LEU A 197 -8.09 18.72 6.48
CA LEU A 197 -6.91 18.10 5.88
C LEU A 197 -6.70 16.65 6.36
N ARG A 198 -6.97 16.36 7.64
CA ARG A 198 -6.90 15.02 8.22
C ARG A 198 -7.80 14.03 7.48
N TRP A 199 -9.04 14.41 7.22
CA TRP A 199 -9.99 13.57 6.47
C TRP A 199 -9.53 13.33 5.03
N LEU A 200 -9.01 14.37 4.36
CA LEU A 200 -8.47 14.25 3.01
C LEU A 200 -7.26 13.33 2.96
N ALA A 201 -6.34 13.47 3.92
CA ALA A 201 -5.14 12.64 4.05
C ALA A 201 -5.52 11.16 4.28
N ARG A 202 -6.45 10.89 5.21
CA ARG A 202 -6.98 9.55 5.47
C ARG A 202 -7.60 8.93 4.22
N ARG A 203 -8.45 9.68 3.52
CA ARG A 203 -9.09 9.19 2.29
C ARG A 203 -8.06 8.89 1.20
N ALA A 204 -7.09 9.77 1.00
CA ALA A 204 -6.08 9.61 -0.04
C ALA A 204 -5.14 8.43 0.26
N SER A 205 -4.66 8.28 1.51
CA SER A 205 -3.79 7.18 1.90
C SER A 205 -4.48 5.82 1.78
N ARG A 206 -5.75 5.70 2.19
CA ARG A 206 -6.54 4.46 2.03
C ARG A 206 -6.79 4.11 0.57
N GLN A 207 -7.09 5.10 -0.28
CA GLN A 207 -7.24 4.88 -1.72
C GLN A 207 -5.92 4.39 -2.35
N LEU A 208 -4.79 4.98 -1.94
CA LEU A 208 -3.49 4.56 -2.42
C LEU A 208 -3.16 3.15 -1.93
N ALA A 209 -3.39 2.83 -0.65
CA ALA A 209 -3.13 1.52 -0.07
C ALA A 209 -3.90 0.40 -0.81
N ALA A 210 -5.21 0.61 -1.08
CA ALA A 210 -6.01 -0.32 -1.86
C ALA A 210 -5.45 -0.53 -3.28
N ALA A 211 -5.04 0.55 -3.94
CA ALA A 211 -4.45 0.47 -5.27
C ALA A 211 -3.06 -0.20 -5.27
N GLN A 212 -2.24 0.03 -4.23
CA GLN A 212 -0.96 -0.64 -4.03
C GLN A 212 -1.16 -2.15 -3.82
N THR A 213 -2.17 -2.54 -3.03
CA THR A 213 -2.51 -3.95 -2.82
C THR A 213 -2.82 -4.65 -4.15
N ILE A 214 -3.70 -4.07 -4.97
CA ILE A 214 -4.04 -4.62 -6.28
C ILE A 214 -2.78 -4.75 -7.16
N GLY A 215 -2.02 -3.65 -7.30
CA GLY A 215 -0.86 -3.62 -8.18
C GLY A 215 0.26 -4.57 -7.74
N THR A 216 0.45 -4.76 -6.43
CA THR A 216 1.44 -5.70 -5.88
C THR A 216 1.05 -7.15 -6.13
N VAL A 217 -0.19 -7.52 -5.81
CA VAL A 217 -0.70 -8.89 -5.97
C VAL A 217 -0.73 -9.30 -7.44
N GLU A 218 -1.09 -8.41 -8.36
CA GLU A 218 -1.04 -8.65 -9.80
C GLU A 218 0.38 -8.97 -10.31
N GLN A 219 1.42 -8.50 -9.63
CA GLN A 219 2.82 -8.79 -9.96
C GLN A 219 3.41 -9.97 -9.15
N GLY A 220 2.58 -10.69 -8.39
CA GLY A 220 3.01 -11.85 -7.62
C GLY A 220 3.71 -11.49 -6.30
N GLY A 221 3.59 -10.26 -5.82
CA GLY A 221 4.02 -9.85 -4.48
C GLY A 221 2.93 -10.10 -3.44
N ARG A 222 3.29 -9.89 -2.17
CA ARG A 222 2.39 -9.96 -1.01
C ARG A 222 2.23 -8.57 -0.41
N THR A 223 1.11 -8.29 0.26
CA THR A 223 0.88 -7.00 0.91
C THR A 223 0.47 -7.16 2.36
N VAL A 224 0.86 -6.17 3.16
CA VAL A 224 0.39 -5.98 4.54
C VAL A 224 -0.23 -4.60 4.62
N SER A 225 -1.49 -4.52 5.06
CA SER A 225 -2.19 -3.24 5.24
C SER A 225 -1.71 -2.54 6.51
N LEU A 226 -0.68 -1.69 6.38
CA LEU A 226 -0.16 -0.94 7.54
C LEU A 226 -1.19 0.05 8.08
N GLY A 227 -2.00 0.66 7.22
CA GLY A 227 -3.02 1.62 7.62
C GLY A 227 -4.11 1.01 8.50
N ASP A 228 -4.56 -0.19 8.18
CA ASP A 228 -5.63 -0.85 8.91
C ASP A 228 -5.12 -1.58 10.16
N LEU A 229 -3.94 -2.19 10.07
CA LEU A 229 -3.33 -2.89 11.21
C LEU A 229 -2.85 -1.95 12.30
N LEU A 230 -2.16 -0.87 11.91
CA LEU A 230 -1.51 0.02 12.85
C LEU A 230 -2.34 1.27 13.17
N GLY A 231 -3.24 1.67 12.26
CA GLY A 231 -4.03 2.89 12.40
C GLY A 231 -4.75 3.02 13.75
N PRO A 232 -5.54 2.01 14.17
CA PRO A 232 -6.24 2.06 15.46
C PRO A 232 -5.30 2.20 16.67
N GLU A 233 -4.16 1.52 16.67
CA GLU A 233 -3.18 1.57 17.75
C GLU A 233 -2.48 2.94 17.80
N PHE A 234 -2.09 3.47 16.64
CA PHE A 234 -1.49 4.81 16.55
C PHE A 234 -2.47 5.93 16.92
N GLU A 235 -3.77 5.76 16.66
CA GLU A 235 -4.81 6.69 17.13
C GLU A 235 -5.03 6.60 18.65
N ALA A 236 -4.95 5.40 19.21
CA ALA A 236 -5.16 5.19 20.65
C ALA A 236 -3.95 5.65 21.49
N ASN A 237 -2.72 5.43 20.99
CA ASN A 237 -1.49 5.65 21.73
C ASN A 237 -0.46 6.50 20.95
N PRO A 238 -0.83 7.70 20.45
CA PRO A 238 0.05 8.47 19.55
C PRO A 238 1.36 8.92 20.21
N ARG A 239 1.36 9.18 21.53
CA ARG A 239 2.56 9.60 22.26
C ARG A 239 3.61 8.51 22.40
N GLU A 240 3.20 7.27 22.39
CA GLU A 240 4.06 6.10 22.53
C GLU A 240 4.57 5.63 21.17
N LEU A 241 3.69 5.61 20.17
CA LEU A 241 3.95 5.01 18.88
C LEU A 241 4.55 5.98 17.83
N PHE A 242 4.38 7.29 18.01
CA PHE A 242 5.11 8.28 17.21
C PHE A 242 6.39 8.72 17.91
N GLY A 243 7.42 8.99 17.12
CA GLY A 243 8.69 9.56 17.57
C GLY A 243 8.58 11.04 17.97
N PRO A 244 9.71 11.66 18.36
CA PRO A 244 9.73 13.04 18.81
C PRO A 244 9.24 14.07 17.77
N ASP A 245 9.27 13.72 16.49
CA ASP A 245 8.77 14.56 15.39
C ASP A 245 7.26 14.44 15.18
N ASN A 246 6.58 13.59 15.97
CA ASN A 246 5.14 13.31 15.90
C ASN A 246 4.64 12.89 14.50
N TYR A 247 5.51 12.31 13.69
CA TYR A 247 5.21 11.89 12.33
C TYR A 247 5.75 10.50 12.02
N HIS A 248 7.03 10.26 12.27
CA HIS A 248 7.63 8.95 12.09
C HIS A 248 7.38 8.06 13.31
N PRO A 249 7.29 6.74 13.12
CA PRO A 249 7.14 5.83 14.23
C PRO A 249 8.29 5.94 15.26
N SER A 250 7.97 5.77 16.53
CA SER A 250 8.92 5.56 17.60
C SER A 250 9.55 4.15 17.50
N ALA A 251 10.43 3.80 18.44
CA ALA A 251 10.94 2.44 18.54
C ALA A 251 9.81 1.41 18.75
N GLU A 252 8.81 1.77 19.56
CA GLU A 252 7.63 0.93 19.83
C GLU A 252 6.73 0.84 18.59
N GLY A 253 6.52 1.97 17.89
CA GLY A 253 5.77 1.98 16.64
C GLY A 253 6.42 1.12 15.55
N TYR A 254 7.75 1.11 15.45
CA TYR A 254 8.45 0.21 14.52
C TYR A 254 8.42 -1.26 14.97
N ALA A 255 8.46 -1.53 16.28
CA ALA A 255 8.32 -2.88 16.78
C ALA A 255 6.93 -3.46 16.43
N THR A 256 5.87 -2.67 16.65
CA THR A 256 4.51 -3.03 16.27
C THR A 256 4.39 -3.26 14.75
N ALA A 257 4.96 -2.37 13.94
CA ALA A 257 4.98 -2.53 12.48
C ALA A 257 5.74 -3.78 12.03
N ALA A 258 6.91 -4.05 12.63
CA ALA A 258 7.69 -5.25 12.32
C ALA A 258 6.95 -6.53 12.68
N MET A 259 6.26 -6.57 13.84
CA MET A 259 5.43 -7.72 14.23
C MET A 259 4.27 -7.96 13.23
N ALA A 260 3.71 -6.90 12.67
CA ALA A 260 2.65 -7.01 11.66
C ALA A 260 3.17 -7.54 10.31
N VAL A 261 4.40 -7.21 9.93
CA VAL A 261 4.97 -7.55 8.61
C VAL A 261 5.71 -8.90 8.63
N LEU A 262 6.32 -9.27 9.76
CA LEU A 262 7.17 -10.47 9.86
C LEU A 262 6.47 -11.77 9.47
N PRO A 263 5.22 -12.06 9.86
CA PRO A 263 4.53 -13.28 9.44
C PRO A 263 4.46 -13.42 7.92
N THR A 264 4.11 -12.33 7.22
CA THR A 264 4.04 -12.29 5.77
C THR A 264 5.40 -12.50 5.11
N VAL A 265 6.48 -11.96 5.71
CA VAL A 265 7.87 -12.21 5.24
C VAL A 265 8.24 -13.67 5.41
N CYS A 266 7.91 -14.28 6.55
CA CYS A 266 8.14 -15.70 6.79
C CYS A 266 7.33 -16.59 5.83
N ALA A 267 6.07 -16.26 5.62
CA ALA A 267 5.21 -16.98 4.67
C ALA A 267 5.71 -16.87 3.21
N ALA A 268 6.23 -15.69 2.82
CA ALA A 268 6.82 -15.49 1.50
C ALA A 268 8.02 -16.41 1.26
N LEU A 269 8.81 -16.67 2.28
CA LEU A 269 9.98 -17.55 2.24
C LEU A 269 9.66 -19.03 2.53
N GLY A 270 8.37 -19.38 2.72
CA GLY A 270 7.96 -20.74 3.04
C GLY A 270 8.39 -21.22 4.44
N LEU A 271 8.72 -20.30 5.35
CA LEU A 271 9.14 -20.59 6.73
C LEU A 271 7.96 -20.75 7.70
N TRP A 272 6.76 -20.37 7.28
CA TRP A 272 5.53 -20.53 8.03
C TRP A 272 4.73 -21.68 7.45
N PRO A 273 4.12 -22.56 8.27
CA PRO A 273 3.36 -23.67 7.73
C PRO A 273 2.18 -23.17 6.89
N ALA A 274 2.30 -23.35 5.58
CA ALA A 274 1.28 -22.96 4.61
C ALA A 274 -0.01 -23.79 4.71
N GLU A 275 -0.08 -24.76 5.63
CA GLU A 275 -1.23 -25.67 5.77
C GLU A 275 -2.42 -25.02 6.48
N GLU A 276 -2.20 -24.03 7.33
CA GLU A 276 -3.29 -23.29 7.99
C GLU A 276 -3.84 -22.13 7.14
N GLU A 277 -3.11 -21.69 6.12
CA GLU A 277 -3.49 -20.57 5.24
C GLU A 277 -4.14 -21.01 3.90
N ARG A 278 -4.29 -22.28 3.64
CA ARG A 278 -5.08 -22.70 2.48
C ARG A 278 -6.53 -22.39 2.77
N PRO A 279 -7.15 -21.40 2.05
CA PRO A 279 -8.59 -21.20 2.14
C PRO A 279 -9.23 -22.56 1.94
N ASP A 280 -10.04 -23.00 2.90
CA ASP A 280 -10.78 -24.24 2.78
C ASP A 280 -11.66 -24.16 1.53
N VAL A 281 -11.21 -24.78 0.44
CA VAL A 281 -11.88 -24.75 -0.86
C VAL A 281 -13.26 -25.40 -0.76
N SER A 282 -13.54 -26.09 0.35
CA SER A 282 -14.83 -26.69 0.67
C SER A 282 -15.83 -25.66 1.24
N ARG A 283 -15.36 -24.56 1.84
CA ARG A 283 -16.21 -23.40 2.15
C ARG A 283 -16.57 -22.72 0.85
N ARG A 284 -17.84 -22.74 0.49
CA ARG A 284 -18.41 -22.06 -0.68
C ARG A 284 -18.39 -20.52 -0.52
N GLU A 285 -17.27 -19.96 -0.17
CA GLU A 285 -17.06 -18.53 -0.25
C GLU A 285 -16.91 -18.16 -1.71
N GLY A 286 -17.84 -17.39 -2.24
CA GLY A 286 -17.80 -16.95 -3.61
C GLY A 286 -16.53 -16.15 -3.84
N PHE A 287 -15.64 -16.65 -4.73
CA PHE A 287 -14.42 -15.94 -5.09
C PHE A 287 -14.78 -14.54 -5.60
N LEU A 288 -14.43 -13.53 -4.81
CA LEU A 288 -14.52 -12.14 -5.23
C LEU A 288 -13.50 -11.90 -6.37
N PRO A 289 -13.81 -11.03 -7.32
CA PRO A 289 -12.80 -10.55 -8.26
C PRO A 289 -11.61 -10.01 -7.48
N VAL A 290 -10.37 -10.30 -7.91
CA VAL A 290 -9.13 -9.94 -7.19
C VAL A 290 -9.13 -8.47 -6.75
N ALA A 291 -9.56 -7.56 -7.62
CA ALA A 291 -9.66 -6.14 -7.29
C ALA A 291 -10.62 -5.84 -6.13
N ARG A 292 -11.71 -6.59 -5.99
CA ARG A 292 -12.68 -6.42 -4.92
C ARG A 292 -12.21 -7.09 -3.65
N ALA A 293 -11.63 -8.28 -3.73
CA ALA A 293 -11.01 -8.95 -2.60
C ALA A 293 -9.85 -8.12 -2.02
N ALA A 294 -9.01 -7.54 -2.89
CA ALA A 294 -7.93 -6.66 -2.47
C ALA A 294 -8.42 -5.35 -1.83
N ALA A 295 -9.49 -4.75 -2.35
CA ALA A 295 -10.08 -3.55 -1.77
C ALA A 295 -10.77 -3.84 -0.43
N GLU A 296 -11.38 -5.01 -0.28
CA GLU A 296 -12.03 -5.47 0.96
C GLU A 296 -10.96 -5.79 2.01
N ALA A 297 -9.92 -6.53 1.63
CA ALA A 297 -8.76 -6.83 2.47
C ALA A 297 -8.01 -5.56 2.91
N ALA A 298 -7.91 -4.55 2.06
CA ALA A 298 -7.31 -3.26 2.43
C ALA A 298 -8.20 -2.43 3.39
N SER A 299 -9.43 -2.83 3.63
CA SER A 299 -10.35 -2.19 4.59
C SER A 299 -10.52 -2.96 5.89
N GLU A 300 -9.97 -4.18 6.00
CA GLU A 300 -10.07 -5.02 7.19
C GLU A 300 -8.70 -5.14 7.88
N PRO A 301 -8.59 -4.85 9.19
CA PRO A 301 -7.36 -4.99 9.95
C PRO A 301 -6.86 -6.44 9.95
N GLY A 302 -5.55 -6.61 9.80
CA GLY A 302 -4.91 -7.92 9.91
C GLY A 302 -5.00 -8.79 8.65
N THR A 303 -5.54 -8.29 7.54
CA THR A 303 -5.70 -9.07 6.33
C THR A 303 -4.42 -9.07 5.49
N GLU A 304 -3.89 -10.27 5.21
CA GLU A 304 -2.85 -10.49 4.21
C GLU A 304 -3.50 -10.82 2.87
N VAL A 305 -3.02 -10.19 1.78
CA VAL A 305 -3.44 -10.52 0.42
C VAL A 305 -2.25 -11.04 -0.37
N THR A 306 -2.38 -12.26 -0.86
CA THR A 306 -1.39 -12.91 -1.72
C THR A 306 -1.96 -13.20 -3.09
N ALA A 307 -1.10 -13.28 -4.11
CA ALA A 307 -1.52 -13.74 -5.41
C ALA A 307 -1.96 -15.19 -5.33
N ALA A 308 -3.18 -15.50 -5.79
CA ALA A 308 -3.60 -16.88 -5.98
C ALA A 308 -2.66 -17.55 -6.99
N MET A 309 -1.93 -18.58 -6.58
CA MET A 309 -1.10 -19.36 -7.50
C MET A 309 -1.96 -19.84 -8.67
N PRO A 310 -1.50 -19.70 -9.92
CA PRO A 310 -2.22 -20.23 -11.07
C PRO A 310 -2.16 -21.76 -11.06
N THR A 311 -2.97 -22.39 -10.24
CA THR A 311 -3.14 -23.83 -10.23
C THR A 311 -3.98 -24.25 -11.43
N GLY A 312 -3.32 -24.46 -12.59
CA GLY A 312 -3.88 -25.13 -13.76
C GLY A 312 -4.89 -24.32 -14.60
N PRO A 313 -5.44 -24.92 -15.67
CA PRO A 313 -6.32 -24.26 -16.65
C PRO A 313 -7.71 -23.85 -16.10
N ARG A 314 -7.93 -23.89 -14.80
CA ARG A 314 -9.19 -23.60 -14.11
C ARG A 314 -9.15 -22.39 -13.18
N GLY A 315 -8.23 -21.47 -13.36
CA GLY A 315 -8.20 -20.23 -12.59
C GLY A 315 -9.52 -19.44 -12.71
N PRO A 316 -9.87 -18.57 -11.73
CA PRO A 316 -11.16 -17.87 -11.66
C PRO A 316 -11.51 -17.11 -12.95
N TRP A 317 -10.55 -16.66 -13.72
CA TRP A 317 -10.73 -16.05 -15.03
C TRP A 317 -11.25 -17.02 -16.11
N ALA A 318 -10.90 -18.29 -16.05
CA ALA A 318 -11.42 -19.30 -16.98
C ALA A 318 -12.91 -19.58 -16.74
N LEU A 319 -13.37 -19.50 -15.49
CA LEU A 319 -14.78 -19.62 -15.11
C LEU A 319 -15.59 -18.41 -15.54
N LEU A 320 -15.02 -17.20 -15.49
CA LEU A 320 -15.70 -15.97 -15.97
C LEU A 320 -15.88 -15.98 -17.49
N LYS A 321 -14.86 -16.43 -18.25
CA LYS A 321 -14.97 -16.60 -19.72
C LYS A 321 -16.01 -17.66 -20.11
N ARG A 322 -16.13 -18.73 -19.34
CA ARG A 322 -17.15 -19.76 -19.56
C ARG A 322 -18.57 -19.26 -19.31
N ARG A 323 -18.78 -18.40 -18.29
CA ARG A 323 -20.10 -17.80 -18.03
C ARG A 323 -20.54 -16.82 -19.12
N ARG A 324 -19.61 -16.05 -19.72
CA ARG A 324 -19.93 -15.18 -20.85
C ARG A 324 -20.27 -15.96 -22.13
N ARG A 325 -19.65 -17.12 -22.40
CA ARG A 325 -19.96 -17.97 -23.57
C ARG A 325 -21.28 -18.74 -23.47
N ARG A 326 -21.83 -18.93 -22.25
CA ARG A 326 -23.13 -19.60 -22.04
C ARG A 326 -24.35 -18.70 -22.17
N ARG A 327 -24.20 -17.42 -22.47
CA ARG A 327 -25.30 -16.47 -22.69
C ARG A 327 -25.52 -16.10 -24.17
N VAL A 328 -25.14 -16.95 -25.09
CA VAL A 328 -25.63 -16.87 -26.48
C VAL A 328 -26.96 -17.62 -26.50
N PRO A 329 -28.11 -16.96 -26.81
CA PRO A 329 -29.38 -17.66 -26.94
C PRO A 329 -29.25 -18.72 -28.02
N ALA A 330 -29.73 -19.92 -27.75
CA ALA A 330 -29.93 -20.91 -28.79
C ALA A 330 -30.94 -20.36 -29.81
N THR A 331 -30.54 -20.21 -31.04
CA THR A 331 -31.42 -20.02 -32.18
C THR A 331 -32.28 -21.28 -32.30
N ASP A 332 -33.62 -21.10 -32.27
CA ASP A 332 -34.59 -22.15 -32.52
C ASP A 332 -34.29 -22.85 -33.86
N PRO A 333 -34.37 -24.19 -33.93
CA PRO A 333 -34.23 -24.89 -35.17
C PRO A 333 -35.46 -24.58 -36.09
N ALA A 334 -35.18 -24.32 -37.35
CA ALA A 334 -36.18 -24.12 -38.39
C ALA A 334 -37.12 -25.35 -38.50
N PRO A 335 -38.41 -25.13 -38.74
CA PRO A 335 -39.37 -26.22 -38.90
C PRO A 335 -39.05 -27.10 -40.14
N ALA A 336 -39.16 -28.42 -39.95
CA ALA A 336 -38.94 -29.40 -40.97
C ALA A 336 -39.92 -29.25 -42.15
N PRO A 337 -39.53 -29.53 -43.42
CA PRO A 337 -40.39 -29.42 -44.55
C PRO A 337 -41.42 -30.57 -44.52
N THR A 338 -42.69 -30.23 -44.76
CA THR A 338 -43.81 -31.16 -44.95
C THR A 338 -43.62 -32.00 -46.19
N PRO A 339 -43.91 -33.33 -46.15
CA PRO A 339 -43.83 -34.17 -47.32
C PRO A 339 -45.06 -33.90 -48.24
N SER A 340 -44.79 -33.63 -49.51
CA SER A 340 -45.79 -33.52 -50.57
C SER A 340 -46.28 -34.91 -50.93
N ALA A 341 -47.63 -35.02 -51.08
CA ALA A 341 -48.35 -36.15 -51.59
C ALA A 341 -48.09 -36.39 -53.05
#